data_9811c1f0bf8db8832a9082fa0c74502b
#
_entry.id   9811c1f0bf8db8832a9082fa0c74502b
#
_cell.length_a   1.000
_cell.length_b   1.000
_cell.length_c   1.000
_cell.angle_alpha   90.00
_cell.angle_beta   90.00
_cell.angle_gamma   90.00
#
_symmetry.space_group_name_H-M   'P 1'
#
loop_
_entity.id
_entity.type
_entity.pdbx_description
1 polymer ?
#
loop_
_entity_poly.entity_id
_entity_poly.type
_entity_poly.pdbx_seq_one_letter_code
_entity_poly.pdbx_strand_id
1 'polypeptide(L)'
;MSENQYRSESVINQVLEAVIGMMNVTNPYATVTRGALPTGYGITCEIGPSSPEAVHMDKNTVIPLDITLNGKHPNLMTVSDALNKIHSTLTRARTYPSAPRWQIIDISNLNLPAIVGREGTNDWLMASALSVKFYWRGD
;
A
#
# COMPACT_ATOMS: atom_id res chain seq x y z
N MET A 1 26.35 5.25 7.53
CA MET A 1 25.28 4.62 6.73
C MET A 1 25.84 4.17 5.40
N SER A 2 25.59 2.95 5.04
CA SER A 2 26.05 2.45 3.75
C SER A 2 25.17 3.00 2.62
N GLU A 3 25.78 3.16 1.47
CA GLU A 3 25.09 3.59 0.27
C GLU A 3 24.00 2.58 -0.15
N ASN A 4 24.27 1.29 0.05
CA ASN A 4 23.32 0.24 -0.29
C ASN A 4 22.05 0.30 0.57
N GLN A 5 22.20 0.56 1.85
CA GLN A 5 21.04 0.70 2.75
C GLN A 5 20.16 1.87 2.31
N TYR A 6 20.77 2.98 1.93
CA TYR A 6 20.06 4.15 1.46
C TYR A 6 19.27 3.84 0.18
N ARG A 7 19.88 3.11 -0.74
CA ARG A 7 19.23 2.73 -2.00
C ARG A 7 18.07 1.77 -1.77
N SER A 8 18.19 0.86 -0.81
CA SER A 8 17.11 -0.08 -0.50
C SER A 8 15.88 0.66 0.01
N GLU A 9 16.08 1.65 0.88
CA GLU A 9 14.97 2.47 1.36
C GLU A 9 14.31 3.23 0.21
N SER A 10 15.11 3.76 -0.71
CA SER A 10 14.60 4.46 -1.88
C SER A 10 13.77 3.53 -2.76
N VAL A 11 14.21 2.29 -2.96
CA VAL A 11 13.48 1.31 -3.76
C VAL A 11 12.14 0.99 -3.11
N ILE A 12 12.10 0.76 -1.80
CA ILE A 12 10.86 0.48 -1.10
C ILE A 12 9.88 1.65 -1.26
N ASN A 13 10.36 2.88 -1.13
CA ASN A 13 9.52 4.06 -1.32
C ASN A 13 9.02 4.17 -2.75
N GLN A 14 9.84 3.87 -3.74
CA GLN A 14 9.43 3.88 -5.15
C GLN A 14 8.33 2.85 -5.40
N VAL A 15 8.47 1.65 -4.84
CA VAL A 15 7.45 0.61 -4.98
C VAL A 15 6.15 1.05 -4.34
N LEU A 16 6.21 1.62 -3.14
CA LEU A 16 5.01 2.11 -2.46
C LEU A 16 4.31 3.21 -3.26
N GLU A 17 5.06 4.16 -3.81
CA GLU A 17 4.49 5.22 -4.63
C GLU A 17 3.82 4.66 -5.90
N ALA A 18 4.41 3.63 -6.50
CA ALA A 18 3.82 2.98 -7.67
C ALA A 18 2.50 2.28 -7.30
N VAL A 19 2.44 1.65 -6.14
CA VAL A 19 1.23 0.99 -5.65
C VAL A 19 0.15 2.04 -5.36
N ILE A 20 0.51 3.17 -4.76
CA ILE A 20 -0.42 4.28 -4.54
C ILE A 20 -1.00 4.77 -5.86
N GLY A 21 -0.17 4.86 -6.90
CA GLY A 21 -0.65 5.21 -8.23
C GLY A 21 -1.71 4.24 -8.74
N MET A 22 -1.50 2.94 -8.55
CA MET A 22 -2.51 1.94 -8.92
C MET A 22 -3.81 2.12 -8.13
N MET A 23 -3.69 2.43 -6.83
CA MET A 23 -4.86 2.67 -5.98
C MET A 23 -5.68 3.86 -6.48
N ASN A 24 -5.01 4.94 -6.87
CA ASN A 24 -5.70 6.15 -7.31
C ASN A 24 -6.37 5.98 -8.68
N VAL A 25 -5.91 5.05 -9.50
CA VAL A 25 -6.57 4.73 -10.77
C VAL A 25 -7.97 4.15 -10.55
N THR A 26 -8.24 3.55 -9.39
CA THR A 26 -9.58 3.05 -9.07
C THR A 26 -10.60 4.16 -8.81
N ASN A 27 -10.15 5.41 -8.75
CA ASN A 27 -10.99 6.59 -8.56
C ASN A 27 -11.75 6.54 -7.23
N PRO A 28 -11.04 6.43 -6.09
CA PRO A 28 -11.70 6.39 -4.79
C PRO A 28 -12.27 7.76 -4.40
N TYR A 29 -13.06 7.79 -3.31
CA TYR A 29 -13.69 9.04 -2.87
C TYR A 29 -12.68 10.10 -2.41
N ALA A 30 -11.44 9.73 -2.18
CA ALA A 30 -10.36 10.65 -1.82
C ALA A 30 -9.06 10.12 -2.41
N THR A 31 -8.15 11.03 -2.73
CA THR A 31 -6.83 10.63 -3.21
C THR A 31 -6.09 9.87 -2.11
N VAL A 32 -5.57 8.70 -2.45
CA VAL A 32 -4.76 7.92 -1.51
C VAL A 32 -3.42 8.60 -1.31
N THR A 33 -3.07 8.87 -0.06
CA THR A 33 -1.81 9.50 0.32
C THR A 33 -1.10 8.68 1.39
N ARG A 34 0.13 9.03 1.69
CA ARG A 34 0.89 8.38 2.76
C ARG A 34 0.67 9.08 4.09
N GLY A 35 0.82 8.32 5.17
CA GLY A 35 0.85 8.87 6.51
C GLY A 35 -0.47 8.76 7.24
N ALA A 36 -0.70 9.70 8.15
CA ALA A 36 -1.87 9.69 9.01
C ALA A 36 -3.12 10.18 8.27
N LEU A 37 -4.28 9.67 8.68
CA LEU A 37 -5.55 10.14 8.13
C LEU A 37 -5.75 11.63 8.43
N PRO A 38 -6.26 12.37 7.45
CA PRO A 38 -6.54 13.79 7.65
C PRO A 38 -7.77 14.00 8.52
N THR A 39 -8.03 15.25 8.88
CA THR A 39 -9.30 15.64 9.47
C THR A 39 -10.38 15.49 8.40
N GLY A 40 -11.51 14.88 8.75
CA GLY A 40 -12.55 14.58 7.79
C GLY A 40 -12.31 13.24 7.08
N TYR A 41 -12.87 13.04 5.90
CA TYR A 41 -12.70 11.78 5.19
C TYR A 41 -11.39 11.73 4.43
N GLY A 42 -10.87 10.51 4.25
CA GLY A 42 -9.62 10.30 3.54
C GLY A 42 -9.27 8.84 3.41
N ILE A 43 -8.23 8.57 2.63
CA ILE A 43 -7.64 7.24 2.50
C ILE A 43 -6.13 7.40 2.54
N THR A 44 -5.47 6.61 3.38
CA THR A 44 -4.01 6.64 3.46
C THR A 44 -3.45 5.24 3.40
N CYS A 45 -2.20 5.13 2.97
CA CYS A 45 -1.50 3.88 3.04
C CYS A 45 -0.07 4.12 3.53
N GLU A 46 0.50 3.07 4.13
CA GLU A 46 1.84 3.16 4.66
C GLU A 46 2.46 1.77 4.72
N ILE A 47 3.78 1.71 4.85
CA ILE A 47 4.49 0.46 5.01
C ILE A 47 4.08 -0.16 6.34
N GLY A 48 3.68 -1.44 6.30
CA GLY A 48 3.28 -2.15 7.50
C GLY A 48 4.46 -2.53 8.39
N PRO A 49 4.18 -2.86 9.65
CA PRO A 49 5.24 -3.15 10.62
C PRO A 49 6.00 -4.45 10.35
N SER A 50 5.43 -5.34 9.54
CA SER A 50 6.06 -6.62 9.23
C SER A 50 6.90 -6.60 7.95
N SER A 51 7.15 -5.42 7.39
CA SER A 51 7.95 -5.29 6.18
C SER A 51 9.39 -5.75 6.43
N PRO A 52 10.04 -6.34 5.42
CA PRO A 52 11.39 -6.87 5.59
C PRO A 52 12.41 -5.77 5.83
N GLU A 53 13.48 -6.14 6.52
CA GLU A 53 14.59 -5.23 6.75
C GLU A 53 15.45 -5.14 5.48
N ALA A 54 15.80 -3.91 5.14
CA ALA A 54 16.60 -3.66 3.95
C ALA A 54 17.98 -4.29 4.01
N VAL A 55 18.51 -4.54 5.20
CA VAL A 55 19.86 -5.06 5.37
C VAL A 55 20.05 -6.47 4.83
N HIS A 56 18.97 -7.19 4.62
CA HIS A 56 19.04 -8.57 4.12
C HIS A 56 18.77 -8.68 2.62
N MET A 57 18.72 -7.56 1.92
CA MET A 57 18.42 -7.55 0.51
C MET A 57 19.68 -7.80 -0.32
N ASP A 58 19.75 -8.98 -0.91
CA ASP A 58 20.78 -9.29 -1.88
C ASP A 58 20.29 -8.94 -3.29
N LYS A 59 21.21 -8.89 -4.23
CA LYS A 59 20.86 -8.66 -5.63
C LYS A 59 19.94 -9.76 -6.12
N ASN A 60 19.02 -9.43 -7.01
CA ASN A 60 18.12 -10.37 -7.65
C ASN A 60 17.24 -11.11 -6.64
N THR A 61 16.71 -10.39 -5.69
CA THR A 61 15.90 -10.94 -4.60
C THR A 61 14.44 -10.55 -4.76
N VAL A 62 13.55 -11.49 -4.45
CA VAL A 62 12.12 -11.20 -4.32
C VAL A 62 11.85 -10.76 -2.87
N ILE A 63 11.25 -9.59 -2.73
CA ILE A 63 11.04 -8.97 -1.42
C ILE A 63 9.55 -8.81 -1.17
N PRO A 64 9.03 -9.32 -0.05
CA PRO A 64 7.66 -9.03 0.35
C PRO A 64 7.59 -7.67 1.06
N LEU A 65 6.59 -6.89 0.71
CA LEU A 65 6.35 -5.58 1.33
C LEU A 65 4.90 -5.53 1.77
N ASP A 66 4.68 -5.43 3.07
CA ASP A 66 3.34 -5.32 3.61
C ASP A 66 2.94 -3.84 3.66
N ILE A 67 1.74 -3.55 3.19
CA ILE A 67 1.21 -2.20 3.12
C ILE A 67 -0.11 -2.17 3.88
N THR A 68 -0.25 -1.22 4.80
CA THR A 68 -1.52 -0.97 5.46
C THR A 68 -2.30 0.09 4.71
N LEU A 69 -3.61 -0.07 4.65
CA LEU A 69 -4.52 0.82 3.97
C LEU A 69 -5.63 1.21 4.93
N ASN A 70 -5.78 2.50 5.17
CA ASN A 70 -6.76 3.03 6.12
C ASN A 70 -7.72 3.98 5.42
N GLY A 71 -9.00 3.88 5.76
CA GLY A 71 -10.01 4.75 5.21
C GLY A 71 -10.90 5.33 6.28
N LYS A 72 -11.39 6.55 6.05
CA LYS A 72 -12.30 7.24 6.95
C LYS A 72 -13.35 7.97 6.14
N HIS A 73 -14.62 7.78 6.49
CA HIS A 73 -15.74 8.44 5.81
C HIS A 73 -16.99 8.37 6.68
N PRO A 74 -17.85 9.41 6.65
CA PRO A 74 -19.12 9.34 7.37
C PRO A 74 -20.04 8.22 6.93
N ASN A 75 -19.96 7.82 5.66
CA ASN A 75 -20.78 6.75 5.10
C ASN A 75 -19.97 5.45 5.04
N LEU A 76 -20.39 4.45 5.81
CA LEU A 76 -19.69 3.17 5.89
C LEU A 76 -19.59 2.48 4.53
N MET A 77 -20.66 2.50 3.74
CA MET A 77 -20.65 1.85 2.43
C MET A 77 -19.64 2.49 1.49
N THR A 78 -19.49 3.82 1.56
CA THR A 78 -18.54 4.53 0.71
C THR A 78 -17.10 4.10 1.00
N VAL A 79 -16.70 4.05 2.27
CA VAL A 79 -15.34 3.63 2.61
C VAL A 79 -15.14 2.15 2.33
N SER A 80 -16.12 1.32 2.64
CA SER A 80 -16.04 -0.11 2.38
C SER A 80 -15.89 -0.41 0.89
N ASP A 81 -16.71 0.20 0.05
CA ASP A 81 -16.65 -0.01 -1.39
C ASP A 81 -15.33 0.46 -1.98
N ALA A 82 -14.82 1.61 -1.51
CA ALA A 82 -13.56 2.14 -2.00
C ALA A 82 -12.39 1.20 -1.68
N LEU A 83 -12.29 0.74 -0.42
CA LEU A 83 -11.20 -0.15 -0.02
C LEU A 83 -11.31 -1.51 -0.71
N ASN A 84 -12.51 -2.06 -0.81
CA ASN A 84 -12.70 -3.34 -1.49
C ASN A 84 -12.38 -3.24 -2.98
N LYS A 85 -12.70 -2.12 -3.62
CA LYS A 85 -12.36 -1.90 -5.02
C LYS A 85 -10.86 -1.82 -5.23
N ILE A 86 -10.17 -1.14 -4.32
CA ILE A 86 -8.70 -1.08 -4.36
C ILE A 86 -8.11 -2.49 -4.24
N HIS A 87 -8.53 -3.26 -3.25
CA HIS A 87 -8.06 -4.64 -3.07
C HIS A 87 -8.31 -5.49 -4.31
N SER A 88 -9.53 -5.45 -4.82
CA SER A 88 -9.91 -6.25 -5.98
C SER A 88 -9.10 -5.88 -7.22
N THR A 89 -8.95 -4.59 -7.48
CA THR A 89 -8.25 -4.11 -8.67
C THR A 89 -6.77 -4.47 -8.61
N LEU A 90 -6.13 -4.27 -7.46
CA LEU A 90 -4.69 -4.51 -7.34
C LEU A 90 -4.36 -6.01 -7.36
N THR A 91 -5.18 -6.82 -6.74
CA THR A 91 -4.91 -8.28 -6.68
C THR A 91 -5.23 -9.00 -7.99
N ARG A 92 -6.05 -8.40 -8.85
CA ARG A 92 -6.44 -8.99 -10.13
C ARG A 92 -5.74 -8.37 -11.33
N ALA A 93 -4.84 -7.45 -11.11
CA ALA A 93 -4.13 -6.81 -12.22
C ALA A 93 -3.31 -7.84 -12.99
N ARG A 94 -3.27 -7.69 -14.31
CA ARG A 94 -2.51 -8.59 -15.18
C ARG A 94 -1.07 -8.13 -15.32
N THR A 95 -0.85 -6.84 -15.18
CA THR A 95 0.47 -6.23 -15.25
C THR A 95 0.65 -5.30 -14.08
N TYR A 96 1.88 -5.22 -13.59
CA TYR A 96 2.22 -4.37 -12.48
C TYR A 96 3.33 -3.40 -12.86
N PRO A 97 3.42 -2.25 -12.17
CA PRO A 97 4.49 -1.29 -12.43
C PRO A 97 5.88 -1.90 -12.28
N SER A 98 6.82 -1.37 -13.04
CA SER A 98 8.21 -1.76 -12.99
C SER A 98 9.11 -0.55 -13.23
N ALA A 99 10.38 -0.70 -12.87
CA ALA A 99 11.41 0.29 -13.10
C ALA A 99 12.71 -0.47 -13.41
N PRO A 100 13.79 0.23 -13.82
CA PRO A 100 15.03 -0.48 -14.15
C PRO A 100 15.57 -1.37 -13.05
N ARG A 101 15.32 -1.03 -11.79
CA ARG A 101 15.87 -1.76 -10.65
C ARG A 101 14.89 -2.67 -9.94
N TRP A 102 13.59 -2.55 -10.22
CA TRP A 102 12.60 -3.35 -9.52
C TRP A 102 11.40 -3.62 -10.41
N GLN A 103 10.67 -4.67 -10.07
CA GLN A 103 9.43 -5.02 -10.74
C GLN A 103 8.47 -5.63 -9.73
N ILE A 104 7.26 -5.10 -9.64
CA ILE A 104 6.22 -5.72 -8.83
C ILE A 104 5.76 -6.97 -9.57
N ILE A 105 5.73 -8.10 -8.87
CA ILE A 105 5.37 -9.38 -9.48
C ILE A 105 4.05 -9.92 -8.97
N ASP A 106 3.60 -9.51 -7.79
CA ASP A 106 2.34 -9.96 -7.24
C ASP A 106 1.85 -9.03 -6.15
N ILE A 107 0.54 -8.87 -6.06
CA ILE A 107 -0.12 -8.19 -4.96
C ILE A 107 -1.24 -9.09 -4.49
N SER A 108 -1.24 -9.42 -3.20
CA SER A 108 -2.25 -10.29 -2.61
C SER A 108 -2.87 -9.62 -1.38
N ASN A 109 -4.03 -10.13 -0.98
CA ASN A 109 -4.69 -9.65 0.22
C ASN A 109 -3.99 -10.22 1.45
N LEU A 110 -3.57 -9.36 2.37
CA LEU A 110 -3.07 -9.77 3.67
C LEU A 110 -4.20 -9.76 4.68
N ASN A 111 -4.91 -8.65 4.78
CA ASN A 111 -6.12 -8.52 5.57
C ASN A 111 -7.17 -7.76 4.76
N LEU A 112 -8.36 -8.33 4.62
CA LEU A 112 -9.45 -7.67 3.93
C LEU A 112 -9.95 -6.47 4.73
N PRO A 113 -10.57 -5.47 4.07
CA PRO A 113 -11.10 -4.31 4.78
C PRO A 113 -12.07 -4.69 5.89
N ALA A 114 -11.85 -4.12 7.07
CA ALA A 114 -12.69 -4.36 8.23
C ALA A 114 -12.86 -3.06 9.01
N ILE A 115 -13.99 -2.97 9.71
CA ILE A 115 -14.27 -1.81 10.57
C ILE A 115 -13.35 -1.90 11.78
N VAL A 116 -12.60 -0.83 12.05
CA VAL A 116 -11.75 -0.76 13.24
C VAL A 116 -12.31 0.18 14.30
N GLY A 117 -13.30 0.99 13.94
CA GLY A 117 -13.94 1.87 14.91
C GLY A 117 -14.62 3.05 14.24
N ARG A 118 -14.90 4.06 15.06
CA ARG A 118 -15.44 5.32 14.61
C ARG A 118 -14.67 6.46 15.25
N GLU A 119 -14.45 7.51 14.49
CA GLU A 119 -13.88 8.73 15.02
C GLU A 119 -15.01 9.71 15.32
N GLY A 120 -15.17 10.03 16.60
CA GLY A 120 -16.31 10.81 17.03
C GLY A 120 -17.60 10.02 16.81
N THR A 121 -18.68 10.72 16.44
CA THR A 121 -19.99 10.10 16.21
C THR A 121 -20.28 9.91 14.72
N ASN A 122 -19.44 10.45 13.83
CA ASN A 122 -19.80 10.55 12.42
C ASN A 122 -18.94 9.72 11.48
N ASP A 123 -17.66 9.52 11.77
CA ASP A 123 -16.74 8.93 10.80
C ASP A 123 -16.47 7.45 11.11
N TRP A 124 -16.66 6.62 10.11
CA TRP A 124 -16.28 5.21 10.18
C TRP A 124 -14.82 5.05 9.80
N LEU A 125 -14.11 4.26 10.59
CA LEU A 125 -12.71 3.92 10.33
C LEU A 125 -12.63 2.47 9.88
N MET A 126 -11.97 2.24 8.74
CA MET A 126 -11.71 0.90 8.24
C MET A 126 -10.21 0.76 7.98
N ALA A 127 -9.72 -0.44 8.15
CA ALA A 127 -8.33 -0.77 7.90
C ALA A 127 -8.22 -2.09 7.15
N SER A 128 -7.17 -2.20 6.35
CA SER A 128 -6.87 -3.41 5.63
C SER A 128 -5.37 -3.47 5.36
N ALA A 129 -4.92 -4.57 4.75
CA ALA A 129 -3.52 -4.72 4.39
C ALA A 129 -3.37 -5.52 3.11
N LEU A 130 -2.36 -5.16 2.35
CA LEU A 130 -1.97 -5.85 1.13
C LEU A 130 -0.52 -6.31 1.27
N SER A 131 -0.20 -7.43 0.65
CA SER A 131 1.17 -7.91 0.53
C SER A 131 1.62 -7.73 -0.90
N VAL A 132 2.67 -6.95 -1.09
CA VAL A 132 3.25 -6.69 -2.40
C VAL A 132 4.57 -7.43 -2.48
N LYS A 133 4.74 -8.24 -3.52
CA LYS A 133 6.02 -8.89 -3.80
C LYS A 133 6.66 -8.21 -4.99
N PHE A 134 7.88 -7.77 -4.83
CA PHE A 134 8.61 -7.17 -5.94
C PHE A 134 9.99 -7.80 -6.06
N TYR A 135 10.46 -7.83 -7.29
CA TYR A 135 11.79 -8.29 -7.62
C TYR A 135 12.73 -7.09 -7.63
N TRP A 136 13.83 -7.19 -6.90
CA TRP A 136 14.83 -6.13 -6.83
C TRP A 136 16.14 -6.63 -7.38
N ARG A 137 16.68 -5.90 -8.35
CA ARG A 137 17.92 -6.29 -9.01
C ARG A 137 19.16 -5.81 -8.26
N GLY A 138 18.98 -4.99 -7.23
CA GLY A 138 20.11 -4.34 -6.64
C GLY A 138 20.64 -3.25 -7.56
N ASP A 139 21.89 -3.08 -7.60
CA ASP A 139 22.53 -2.05 -8.43
C ASP A 139 22.99 -2.56 -9.77
#